data_4f621f6fb3cf62462022affb4ce84413
#
_entry.id   4f621f6fb3cf62462022affb4ce84413
#
_cell.length_a   1.000
_cell.length_b   1.000
_cell.length_c   1.000
_cell.angle_alpha   90.00
_cell.angle_beta   90.00
_cell.angle_gamma   90.00
#
_symmetry.space_group_name_H-M   'P 1'
#
loop_
_entity.id
_entity.type
_entity.pdbx_description
1 polymer ?
#
loop_
_entity_poly.entity_id
_entity_poly.type
_entity_poly.pdbx_seq_one_letter_code
_entity_poly.pdbx_strand_id
1 'polypeptide(L)'
;MCLEREISAVEIELDASAAISLVSNNVNANGDLSGLVDDCRELLLRLPHVKLSHCFREVNFCADVLAKLGSASIDLSSIFVFPPSVILQPLYDDMMGVCRSRLCITDASTSVL
;
A
#
# COMPACT_ATOMS: atom_id res chain seq x y z
N MET A 1 8.17 6.48 8.90
CA MET A 1 9.02 5.26 8.97
C MET A 1 10.11 5.24 7.91
N CYS A 2 9.81 5.37 6.63
CA CYS A 2 10.85 5.36 5.60
C CYS A 2 11.87 6.47 5.78
N LEU A 3 11.43 7.67 6.11
CA LEU A 3 12.30 8.81 6.37
C LEU A 3 13.21 8.59 7.58
N GLU A 4 12.65 8.02 8.66
CA GLU A 4 13.40 7.74 9.88
C GLU A 4 14.45 6.67 9.68
N ARG A 5 14.23 5.74 8.76
CA ARG A 5 15.16 4.65 8.46
C ARG A 5 16.11 4.96 7.30
N GLU A 6 16.04 6.20 6.78
CA GLU A 6 16.91 6.66 5.70
C GLU A 6 16.81 5.79 4.45
N ILE A 7 15.60 5.30 4.16
CA ILE A 7 15.37 4.50 2.94
C ILE A 7 15.41 5.44 1.75
N SER A 8 16.29 5.18 0.81
CA SER A 8 16.54 6.07 -0.30
C SER A 8 15.60 5.87 -1.49
N ALA A 9 15.01 4.70 -1.63
CA ALA A 9 14.10 4.39 -2.73
C ALA A 9 12.94 3.55 -2.23
N VAL A 10 11.72 3.98 -2.57
CA VAL A 10 10.50 3.31 -2.11
C VAL A 10 9.53 3.18 -3.27
N GLU A 11 8.97 2.00 -3.44
CA GLU A 11 7.81 1.79 -4.28
C GLU A 11 6.60 1.56 -3.40
N ILE A 12 5.57 2.38 -3.58
CA ILE A 12 4.33 2.29 -2.80
C ILE A 12 3.24 1.79 -3.74
N GLU A 13 2.65 0.66 -3.40
CA GLU A 13 1.57 0.08 -4.16
C GLU A 13 0.26 0.23 -3.40
N LEU A 14 -0.76 0.71 -4.09
CA LEU A 14 -2.09 0.93 -3.54
C LEU A 14 -3.14 0.28 -4.43
N ASP A 15 -4.16 -0.30 -3.82
CA ASP A 15 -5.28 -0.87 -4.57
C ASP A 15 -6.40 0.15 -4.85
N ALA A 16 -6.29 1.33 -4.31
CA ALA A 16 -7.25 2.41 -4.52
C ALA A 16 -6.71 3.42 -5.54
N SER A 17 -7.11 3.30 -6.78
CA SER A 17 -6.67 4.21 -7.84
C SER A 17 -7.08 5.66 -7.57
N ALA A 18 -8.22 5.88 -6.92
CA ALA A 18 -8.67 7.21 -6.53
C ALA A 18 -7.69 7.87 -5.56
N ALA A 19 -7.14 7.11 -4.62
CA ALA A 19 -6.17 7.64 -3.67
C ALA A 19 -4.87 8.04 -4.39
N ILE A 20 -4.42 7.21 -5.33
CA ILE A 20 -3.25 7.53 -6.15
C ILE A 20 -3.46 8.83 -6.91
N SER A 21 -4.63 8.98 -7.53
CA SER A 21 -4.96 10.19 -8.29
C SER A 21 -4.98 11.44 -7.41
N LEU A 22 -5.54 11.34 -6.20
CA LEU A 22 -5.58 12.46 -5.27
C LEU A 22 -4.19 12.92 -4.85
N VAL A 23 -3.30 11.98 -4.59
CA VAL A 23 -1.96 12.29 -4.10
C VAL A 23 -1.02 12.70 -5.23
N SER A 24 -1.16 12.09 -6.41
CA SER A 24 -0.27 12.32 -7.54
C SER A 24 -0.59 13.60 -8.32
N ASN A 25 -1.85 14.00 -8.36
CA ASN A 25 -2.28 15.15 -9.13
C ASN A 25 -2.26 16.41 -8.28
N ASN A 26 -1.90 17.55 -8.92
CA ASN A 26 -1.95 18.85 -8.25
C ASN A 26 -3.37 19.42 -8.18
N VAL A 27 -4.34 18.55 -8.04
CA VAL A 27 -5.74 18.96 -7.88
C VAL A 27 -6.02 19.12 -6.39
N ASN A 28 -6.66 20.20 -6.03
CA ASN A 28 -7.06 20.41 -4.65
C ASN A 28 -8.10 19.40 -4.25
N ALA A 29 -7.81 18.67 -3.19
CA ALA A 29 -8.82 17.83 -2.56
C ALA A 29 -9.82 18.72 -1.87
N ASN A 30 -11.10 18.37 -1.96
CA ASN A 30 -12.16 19.13 -1.33
C ASN A 30 -12.53 18.50 0.01
N GLY A 31 -12.98 19.32 0.95
CA GLY A 31 -13.54 18.89 2.21
C GLY A 31 -12.50 18.41 3.20
N ASP A 32 -12.90 17.44 4.01
CA ASP A 32 -12.13 16.99 5.17
C ASP A 32 -10.84 16.26 4.81
N LEU A 33 -10.70 15.83 3.56
CA LEU A 33 -9.52 15.08 3.11
C LEU A 33 -8.37 15.96 2.68
N SER A 34 -8.59 17.27 2.51
CA SER A 34 -7.57 18.15 1.93
C SER A 34 -6.29 18.19 2.76
N GLY A 35 -6.40 18.31 4.08
CA GLY A 35 -5.25 18.34 4.96
C GLY A 35 -4.47 17.03 4.93
N LEU A 36 -5.17 15.90 4.92
CA LEU A 36 -4.53 14.59 4.86
C LEU A 36 -3.80 14.38 3.53
N VAL A 37 -4.41 14.79 2.42
CA VAL A 37 -3.80 14.67 1.10
C VAL A 37 -2.55 15.56 1.01
N ASP A 38 -2.61 16.78 1.55
CA ASP A 38 -1.46 17.68 1.58
C ASP A 38 -0.30 17.11 2.40
N ASP A 39 -0.61 16.50 3.55
CA ASP A 39 0.39 15.84 4.38
C ASP A 39 1.05 14.68 3.65
N CYS A 40 0.26 13.86 2.94
CA CYS A 40 0.80 12.77 2.14
C CYS A 40 1.72 13.28 1.03
N ARG A 41 1.33 14.33 0.34
CA ARG A 41 2.14 14.95 -0.71
C ARG A 41 3.46 15.46 -0.16
N GLU A 42 3.41 16.12 0.98
CA GLU A 42 4.62 16.63 1.64
C GLU A 42 5.56 15.49 2.01
N LEU A 43 5.06 14.43 2.59
CA LEU A 43 5.88 13.27 2.96
C LEU A 43 6.51 12.61 1.74
N LEU A 44 5.77 12.50 0.64
CA LEU A 44 6.31 11.95 -0.61
C LEU A 44 7.45 12.79 -1.16
N LEU A 45 7.34 14.12 -1.06
CA LEU A 45 8.38 15.04 -1.53
C LEU A 45 9.68 14.91 -0.73
N ARG A 46 9.61 14.44 0.51
CA ARG A 46 10.80 14.21 1.34
C ARG A 46 11.55 12.95 0.99
N LEU A 47 10.90 12.01 0.31
CA LEU A 47 11.55 10.76 -0.09
C LEU A 47 12.40 11.02 -1.33
N PRO A 48 13.69 10.59 -1.33
CA PRO A 48 14.59 10.86 -2.48
C PRO A 48 14.09 10.23 -3.77
N HIS A 49 13.64 9.00 -3.71
CA HIS A 49 13.11 8.28 -4.86
C HIS A 49 11.85 7.54 -4.45
N VAL A 50 10.71 7.94 -5.00
CA VAL A 50 9.44 7.30 -4.69
C VAL A 50 8.71 7.02 -5.98
N LYS A 51 8.14 5.83 -6.05
CA LYS A 51 7.23 5.44 -7.13
C LYS A 51 5.91 5.04 -6.50
N LEU A 52 4.83 5.60 -7.03
CA LEU A 52 3.48 5.33 -6.58
C LEU A 52 2.76 4.59 -7.69
N SER A 53 2.28 3.40 -7.43
CA SER A 53 1.65 2.57 -8.45
C SER A 53 0.40 1.88 -7.93
N HIS A 54 -0.48 1.53 -8.88
CA HIS A 54 -1.68 0.79 -8.57
C HIS A 54 -1.39 -0.71 -8.62
N CYS A 55 -1.96 -1.45 -7.68
CA CYS A 55 -2.00 -2.90 -7.74
C CYS A 55 -3.43 -3.37 -7.51
N PHE A 56 -3.74 -4.58 -7.96
CA PHE A 56 -5.05 -5.15 -7.69
C PHE A 56 -5.15 -5.60 -6.24
N ARG A 57 -6.37 -5.56 -5.70
CA ARG A 57 -6.63 -5.94 -4.32
C ARG A 57 -6.10 -7.35 -4.01
N GLU A 58 -6.22 -8.25 -4.97
CA GLU A 58 -5.81 -9.64 -4.79
C GLU A 58 -4.31 -9.80 -4.57
N VAL A 59 -3.49 -8.90 -5.10
CA VAL A 59 -2.05 -8.91 -4.84
C VAL A 59 -1.65 -8.02 -3.68
N ASN A 60 -2.56 -7.20 -3.18
CA ASN A 60 -2.33 -6.33 -2.04
C ASN A 60 -2.79 -6.99 -0.72
N PHE A 61 -2.79 -8.29 -0.68
CA PHE A 61 -3.42 -9.05 0.41
C PHE A 61 -2.69 -8.86 1.74
N CYS A 62 -1.36 -8.83 1.72
CA CYS A 62 -0.58 -8.59 2.94
C CYS A 62 -0.94 -7.27 3.59
N ALA A 63 -1.01 -6.20 2.80
CA ALA A 63 -1.37 -4.88 3.29
C ALA A 63 -2.79 -4.86 3.83
N ASP A 64 -3.72 -5.55 3.16
CA ASP A 64 -5.11 -5.64 3.60
C ASP A 64 -5.22 -6.34 4.96
N VAL A 65 -4.50 -7.44 5.15
CA VAL A 65 -4.48 -8.16 6.43
C VAL A 65 -3.92 -7.27 7.55
N LEU A 66 -2.83 -6.57 7.27
CA LEU A 66 -2.24 -5.66 8.25
C LEU A 66 -3.17 -4.50 8.58
N ALA A 67 -3.87 -3.97 7.59
CA ALA A 67 -4.84 -2.90 7.82
C ALA A 67 -5.98 -3.35 8.72
N LYS A 68 -6.47 -4.56 8.50
CA LYS A 68 -7.52 -5.14 9.36
C LYS A 68 -7.02 -5.38 10.78
N LEU A 69 -5.80 -5.86 10.91
CA LEU A 69 -5.19 -6.05 12.22
C LEU A 69 -5.04 -4.70 12.94
N GLY A 70 -4.60 -3.68 12.23
CA GLY A 70 -4.47 -2.33 12.79
C GLY A 70 -5.79 -1.72 13.22
N SER A 71 -6.84 -1.90 12.43
CA SER A 71 -8.15 -1.35 12.76
C SER A 71 -8.80 -2.04 13.97
N ALA A 72 -8.40 -3.26 14.27
CA ALA A 72 -8.86 -3.97 15.44
C ALA A 72 -8.03 -3.68 16.69
N SER A 73 -6.89 -3.01 16.53
CA SER A 73 -5.98 -2.70 17.62
C SER A 73 -6.40 -1.41 18.31
N ILE A 74 -6.14 -1.34 19.62
CA ILE A 74 -6.31 -0.11 20.38
C ILE A 74 -5.07 0.77 20.31
N ASP A 75 -3.96 0.23 19.84
CA ASP A 75 -2.72 0.98 19.71
C ASP A 75 -2.76 1.90 18.50
N LEU A 76 -2.20 3.09 18.62
CA LEU A 76 -2.12 4.04 17.52
C LEU A 76 -1.15 3.57 16.44
N SER A 77 -0.12 2.86 16.84
CA SER A 77 0.93 2.41 15.95
C SER A 77 1.63 1.20 16.54
N SER A 78 2.00 0.25 15.71
CA SER A 78 2.74 -0.94 16.12
C SER A 78 3.84 -1.25 15.13
N ILE A 79 5.00 -1.61 15.64
CA ILE A 79 6.13 -2.06 14.83
C ILE A 79 6.44 -3.49 15.23
N PHE A 80 6.43 -4.39 14.25
CA PHE A 80 6.71 -5.80 14.49
C PHE A 80 8.16 -6.12 14.13
N VAL A 81 8.89 -6.70 15.08
CA VAL A 81 10.24 -7.21 14.81
C VAL A 81 10.15 -8.49 13.98
N PHE A 82 9.16 -9.31 14.26
CA PHE A 82 8.85 -10.51 13.48
C PHE A 82 7.43 -10.40 12.95
N PRO A 83 7.14 -10.94 11.76
CA PRO A 83 5.79 -10.89 11.23
C PRO A 83 4.78 -11.53 12.19
N PRO A 84 3.63 -10.89 12.45
CA PRO A 84 2.58 -11.53 13.23
C PRO A 84 2.05 -12.77 12.51
N SER A 85 1.56 -13.73 13.27
CA SER A 85 1.18 -15.05 12.72
C SER A 85 0.15 -14.94 11.60
N VAL A 86 -0.76 -13.99 11.68
CA VAL A 86 -1.83 -13.83 10.69
C VAL A 86 -1.33 -13.47 9.30
N ILE A 87 -0.11 -12.93 9.20
CA ILE A 87 0.43 -12.49 7.92
C ILE A 87 1.43 -13.50 7.33
N LEU A 88 1.79 -14.53 8.06
CA LEU A 88 2.81 -15.46 7.60
C LEU A 88 2.43 -16.15 6.29
N GLN A 89 1.19 -16.64 6.18
CA GLN A 89 0.73 -17.29 4.96
C GLN A 89 0.62 -16.29 3.79
N PRO A 90 0.00 -15.11 3.98
CA PRO A 90 0.01 -14.10 2.93
C PRO A 90 1.41 -13.70 2.44
N LEU A 91 2.38 -13.55 3.34
CA LEU A 91 3.75 -13.24 2.97
C LEU A 91 4.39 -14.36 2.17
N TYR A 92 4.17 -15.60 2.58
CA TYR A 92 4.68 -16.75 1.86
C TYR A 92 4.08 -16.83 0.45
N ASP A 93 2.77 -16.64 0.34
CA ASP A 93 2.07 -16.66 -0.95
C ASP A 93 2.59 -15.55 -1.87
N ASP A 94 2.81 -14.38 -1.32
CA ASP A 94 3.32 -13.24 -2.07
C ASP A 94 4.75 -13.52 -2.57
N MET A 95 5.59 -14.05 -1.70
CA MET A 95 6.96 -14.41 -2.05
C MET A 95 7.01 -15.49 -3.13
N MET A 96 6.10 -16.45 -3.07
CA MET A 96 6.04 -17.53 -4.04
C MET A 96 5.28 -17.18 -5.31
N GLY A 97 4.68 -16.01 -5.37
CA GLY A 97 3.92 -15.58 -6.52
C GLY A 97 2.60 -16.32 -6.70
N VAL A 98 1.97 -16.72 -5.61
CA VAL A 98 0.70 -17.45 -5.66
C VAL A 98 -0.37 -16.55 -6.25
N CYS A 99 -1.05 -17.05 -7.28
CA CYS A 99 -2.09 -16.33 -7.96
C CYS A 99 -3.42 -16.47 -7.19
N ARG A 100 -4.06 -15.33 -6.92
CA ARG A 100 -5.41 -15.35 -6.35
C ARG A 100 -6.41 -15.64 -7.46
N SER A 101 -7.53 -16.27 -7.11
CA SER A 101 -8.47 -16.78 -8.09
C SER A 101 -8.93 -15.75 -9.10
N ARG A 102 -9.19 -14.54 -8.68
CA ARG A 102 -9.64 -13.49 -9.58
C ARG A 102 -8.57 -13.10 -10.59
N LEU A 103 -7.33 -13.00 -10.15
CA LEU A 103 -6.23 -12.69 -11.05
C LEU A 103 -6.00 -13.81 -12.02
N CYS A 104 -6.16 -15.04 -11.60
CA CYS A 104 -6.02 -16.17 -12.48
C CYS A 104 -7.03 -16.15 -13.62
N ILE A 105 -8.24 -15.65 -13.33
CA ILE A 105 -9.27 -15.53 -14.36
C ILE A 105 -8.96 -14.41 -15.33
N THR A 106 -8.53 -13.28 -14.82
CA THR A 106 -8.30 -12.13 -15.67
C THR A 106 -6.97 -12.12 -16.34
N ASP A 107 -6.10 -12.93 -15.87
CA ASP A 107 -4.83 -13.01 -16.36
C ASP A 107 -4.75 -13.16 -17.82
N ALA A 108 -5.62 -13.95 -18.33
CA ALA A 108 -5.67 -14.09 -19.76
C ALA A 108 -5.70 -12.75 -20.48
N SER A 109 -6.23 -11.79 -19.83
CA SER A 109 -6.34 -10.52 -20.46
C SER A 109 -5.30 -9.58 -20.03
N THR A 110 -4.66 -9.82 -19.13
CA THR A 110 -3.93 -8.87 -18.72
C THR A 110 -2.84 -8.90 -18.30
N SER A 111 -2.86 -9.46 -18.10
CA SER A 111 -1.94 -9.40 -17.72
C SER A 111 -1.40 -8.46 -17.38
N VAL A 112 -1.64 -7.91 -17.47
CA VAL A 112 -1.25 -7.05 -17.24
C VAL A 112 -1.01 -6.70 -16.36
N LEU A 113 -0.89 -7.00 -16.14
CA LEU A 113 -0.71 -6.57 -15.22
C LEU A 113 0.11 -5.91 -14.99
#